data_1ee34e297737f08b0133a36c853cbe4d
#
_entry.id   1ee34e297737f08b0133a36c853cbe4d
#
_cell.length_a   1.000
_cell.length_b   1.000
_cell.length_c   1.000
_cell.angle_alpha   90.00
_cell.angle_beta   90.00
_cell.angle_gamma   90.00
#
_symmetry.space_group_name_H-M   'P 1'
#
loop_
_entity.id
_entity.type
_entity.pdbx_description
1 polymer ?
#
loop_
_entity_poly.entity_id
_entity_poly.type
_entity_poly.pdbx_seq_one_letter_code
_entity_poly.pdbx_strand_id
1 'polypeptide(L)'
;MSTDHFADFAPNKTPFTSLIASRDGQNFTYESLHDRVPHILTDIINAYFTAIQDYDGPNKDQAVAEGKQITSELSKLKHEMVTDKPLTPLEDDGLGDTHVWNDWLQKFFPGGTWYTTPFLTWETYMYRRIAMIFKRSEHWNSFDFFFAKKEATFKASKVAVAKLCKRVDELTNECLGDIENTTKLHVAFIELLQASLWGNQTDLSMFPDLDSAKIEEMQARISSGENNAKIVSNDSEKIWEIVSTLSGGRVDIVLDNSGFELLQDVLLAHWLVKVGYAKHVVFHPKRVPWYVSDVTNEDFHWLTDSMRNPHF
;
A
#
# COMPACT_ATOMS: atom_id res chain seq x y z
N MET A 1 -21.94 1.77 -21.79
CA MET A 1 -21.35 2.50 -20.64
C MET A 1 -20.47 3.57 -21.24
N SER A 2 -20.64 4.84 -20.85
CA SER A 2 -19.85 5.96 -21.39
C SER A 2 -18.39 5.73 -21.05
N THR A 3 -17.53 5.77 -22.06
CA THR A 3 -16.07 5.56 -21.94
C THR A 3 -15.33 6.82 -21.50
N ASP A 4 -16.02 7.87 -21.09
CA ASP A 4 -15.36 9.09 -20.60
C ASP A 4 -15.13 8.98 -19.08
N HIS A 5 -14.17 8.17 -18.70
CA HIS A 5 -13.72 8.00 -17.31
C HIS A 5 -13.11 9.28 -16.71
N PHE A 6 -12.94 10.33 -17.49
CA PHE A 6 -12.25 11.57 -17.14
C PHE A 6 -13.13 12.81 -17.30
N ALA A 7 -14.45 12.67 -17.55
CA ALA A 7 -15.35 13.80 -17.80
C ALA A 7 -15.34 14.84 -16.66
N ASP A 8 -15.10 14.41 -15.42
CA ASP A 8 -15.08 15.27 -14.25
C ASP A 8 -13.69 15.84 -13.92
N PHE A 9 -12.64 15.40 -14.61
CA PHE A 9 -11.29 15.89 -14.40
C PHE A 9 -11.06 17.15 -15.23
N ALA A 10 -11.26 18.31 -14.62
CA ALA A 10 -10.94 19.60 -15.22
C ALA A 10 -9.53 20.04 -14.77
N PRO A 11 -8.47 19.85 -15.59
CA PRO A 11 -7.09 20.19 -15.23
C PRO A 11 -6.92 21.68 -14.86
N ASN A 12 -7.82 22.54 -15.34
CA ASN A 12 -7.78 23.98 -15.07
C ASN A 12 -8.36 24.38 -13.69
N LYS A 13 -8.89 23.45 -12.90
CA LYS A 13 -9.48 23.74 -11.58
C LYS A 13 -8.64 23.26 -10.40
N THR A 14 -7.56 22.55 -10.66
CA THR A 14 -6.68 22.03 -9.61
C THR A 14 -5.35 22.77 -9.60
N PRO A 15 -4.75 23.06 -8.43
CA PRO A 15 -3.46 23.72 -8.33
C PRO A 15 -2.30 22.78 -8.68
N PHE A 16 -2.35 22.13 -9.86
CA PHE A 16 -1.30 21.22 -10.31
C PHE A 16 0.05 21.90 -10.53
N THR A 17 0.06 23.21 -10.72
CA THR A 17 1.30 23.97 -10.93
C THR A 17 2.26 23.92 -9.76
N SER A 18 1.76 23.80 -8.52
CA SER A 18 2.60 23.66 -7.32
C SER A 18 3.28 22.28 -7.20
N LEU A 19 2.82 21.30 -7.98
CA LEU A 19 3.33 19.92 -8.01
C LEU A 19 4.26 19.67 -9.18
N ILE A 20 4.61 20.70 -9.96
CA ILE A 20 5.57 20.61 -11.07
C ILE A 20 6.98 20.89 -10.52
N ALA A 21 7.97 20.16 -11.02
CA ALA A 21 9.36 20.36 -10.62
C ALA A 21 9.82 21.77 -11.01
N SER A 22 10.30 22.54 -10.03
CA SER A 22 10.93 23.84 -10.27
C SER A 22 12.43 23.65 -10.48
N ARG A 23 12.94 24.05 -11.62
CA ARG A 23 14.39 24.04 -11.90
C ARG A 23 15.18 25.00 -10.99
N ASP A 24 14.52 25.93 -10.34
CA ASP A 24 15.13 26.80 -9.31
C ASP A 24 15.50 26.02 -8.03
N GLY A 25 15.24 24.71 -8.04
CA GLY A 25 15.91 23.74 -7.16
C GLY A 25 15.35 23.67 -5.73
N GLN A 26 14.09 24.07 -5.48
CA GLN A 26 13.66 24.21 -4.09
C GLN A 26 12.24 23.71 -3.78
N ASN A 27 11.69 22.82 -4.59
CA ASN A 27 10.44 22.19 -4.19
C ASN A 27 10.59 20.67 -4.04
N PHE A 28 9.69 20.10 -3.26
CA PHE A 28 9.62 18.65 -2.99
C PHE A 28 9.63 17.80 -4.28
N THR A 29 8.96 18.26 -5.34
CA THR A 29 8.90 17.56 -6.62
C THR A 29 10.27 17.50 -7.30
N TYR A 30 11.02 18.60 -7.29
CA TYR A 30 12.38 18.64 -7.85
C TYR A 30 13.32 17.72 -7.07
N GLU A 31 13.31 17.81 -5.73
CA GLU A 31 14.13 16.94 -4.87
C GLU A 31 13.79 15.46 -5.09
N SER A 32 12.50 15.15 -5.22
CA SER A 32 12.06 13.78 -5.50
C SER A 32 12.57 13.26 -6.84
N LEU A 33 12.50 14.05 -7.91
CA LEU A 33 13.00 13.66 -9.23
C LEU A 33 14.53 13.59 -9.30
N HIS A 34 15.21 14.50 -8.58
CA HIS A 34 16.64 14.61 -8.66
C HIS A 34 17.38 13.59 -7.78
N ASP A 35 16.85 13.34 -6.58
CA ASP A 35 17.55 12.52 -5.58
C ASP A 35 16.77 11.24 -5.22
N ARG A 36 15.57 11.35 -4.67
CA ARG A 36 14.84 10.21 -4.08
C ARG A 36 14.53 9.10 -5.08
N VAL A 37 13.93 9.44 -6.19
CA VAL A 37 13.45 8.46 -7.17
C VAL A 37 14.57 7.80 -7.97
N PRO A 38 15.64 8.49 -8.39
CA PRO A 38 16.83 7.84 -8.93
C PRO A 38 17.49 6.83 -7.99
N HIS A 39 17.42 7.05 -6.66
CA HIS A 39 17.88 6.06 -5.68
C HIS A 39 16.95 4.86 -5.63
N ILE A 40 15.62 5.04 -5.64
CA ILE A 40 14.65 3.93 -5.70
C ILE A 40 14.91 3.05 -6.93
N LEU A 41 15.11 3.66 -8.11
CA LEU A 41 15.43 2.91 -9.34
C LEU A 41 16.76 2.15 -9.22
N THR A 42 17.74 2.74 -8.54
CA THR A 42 19.03 2.06 -8.30
C THR A 42 18.85 0.86 -7.36
N ASP A 43 18.07 1.01 -6.30
CA ASP A 43 17.75 -0.07 -5.38
C ASP A 43 17.03 -1.21 -6.08
N ILE A 44 16.05 -0.90 -6.96
CA ILE A 44 15.37 -1.90 -7.79
C ILE A 44 16.36 -2.64 -8.67
N ILE A 45 17.24 -1.92 -9.37
CA ILE A 45 18.26 -2.53 -10.25
C ILE A 45 19.19 -3.43 -9.45
N ASN A 46 19.63 -3.02 -8.26
CA ASN A 46 20.53 -3.80 -7.42
C ASN A 46 19.84 -5.06 -6.86
N ALA A 47 18.61 -4.93 -6.35
CA ALA A 47 17.84 -6.07 -5.87
C ALA A 47 17.60 -7.09 -7.00
N TYR A 48 17.25 -6.59 -8.17
CA TYR A 48 17.02 -7.43 -9.34
C TYR A 48 18.30 -8.09 -9.85
N PHE A 49 19.44 -7.39 -9.85
CA PHE A 49 20.72 -7.96 -10.22
C PHE A 49 21.11 -9.14 -9.31
N THR A 50 20.87 -9.02 -8.01
CA THR A 50 21.05 -10.13 -7.06
C THR A 50 20.15 -11.31 -7.43
N ALA A 51 18.86 -11.06 -7.68
CA ALA A 51 17.91 -12.11 -8.06
C ALA A 51 18.32 -12.84 -9.36
N ILE A 52 18.88 -12.13 -10.36
CA ILE A 52 19.40 -12.75 -11.58
C ILE A 52 20.59 -13.69 -11.27
N GLN A 53 21.49 -13.29 -10.38
CA GLN A 53 22.65 -14.11 -10.00
C GLN A 53 22.23 -15.37 -9.23
N ASP A 54 21.23 -15.25 -8.35
CA ASP A 54 20.73 -16.31 -7.50
C ASP A 54 19.70 -17.21 -8.20
N TYR A 55 19.32 -16.89 -9.44
CA TYR A 55 18.33 -17.66 -10.18
C TYR A 55 18.83 -19.08 -10.49
N ASP A 56 18.13 -20.07 -9.98
CA ASP A 56 18.41 -21.50 -10.18
C ASP A 56 17.24 -22.27 -10.84
N GLY A 57 16.23 -21.54 -11.32
CA GLY A 57 15.05 -22.08 -11.98
C GLY A 57 15.29 -22.62 -13.38
N PRO A 58 14.23 -23.13 -14.04
CA PRO A 58 14.33 -23.67 -15.39
C PRO A 58 14.75 -22.58 -16.40
N ASN A 59 15.41 -23.01 -17.48
CA ASN A 59 15.87 -22.13 -18.56
C ASN A 59 16.77 -20.98 -18.08
N LYS A 60 17.68 -21.25 -17.15
CA LYS A 60 18.56 -20.26 -16.51
C LYS A 60 19.22 -19.29 -17.50
N ASP A 61 19.77 -19.78 -18.61
CA ASP A 61 20.45 -18.92 -19.59
C ASP A 61 19.47 -17.91 -20.22
N GLN A 62 18.24 -18.32 -20.51
CA GLN A 62 17.20 -17.45 -21.05
C GLN A 62 16.73 -16.44 -19.99
N ALA A 63 16.48 -16.87 -18.76
CA ALA A 63 16.11 -16.00 -17.65
C ALA A 63 17.19 -14.92 -17.40
N VAL A 64 18.48 -15.31 -17.43
CA VAL A 64 19.61 -14.37 -17.31
C VAL A 64 19.67 -13.40 -18.49
N ALA A 65 19.40 -13.86 -19.70
CA ALA A 65 19.39 -12.99 -20.88
C ALA A 65 18.26 -11.94 -20.80
N GLU A 66 17.03 -12.36 -20.45
CA GLU A 66 15.93 -11.45 -20.16
C GLU A 66 16.27 -10.49 -19.02
N GLY A 67 16.91 -10.99 -17.97
CA GLY A 67 17.35 -10.19 -16.84
C GLY A 67 18.28 -9.04 -17.22
N LYS A 68 19.21 -9.28 -18.14
CA LYS A 68 20.09 -8.23 -18.68
C LYS A 68 19.32 -7.19 -19.48
N GLN A 69 18.33 -7.63 -20.26
CA GLN A 69 17.46 -6.73 -21.01
C GLN A 69 16.64 -5.84 -20.08
N ILE A 70 15.98 -6.41 -19.08
CA ILE A 70 15.21 -5.66 -18.06
C ILE A 70 16.10 -4.64 -17.35
N THR A 71 17.32 -5.03 -16.94
CA THR A 71 18.28 -4.11 -16.32
C THR A 71 18.62 -2.93 -17.25
N SER A 72 18.78 -3.19 -18.54
CA SER A 72 19.03 -2.16 -19.53
C SER A 72 17.83 -1.20 -19.68
N GLU A 73 16.60 -1.72 -19.70
CA GLU A 73 15.37 -0.92 -19.79
C GLU A 73 15.14 -0.08 -18.52
N LEU A 74 15.41 -0.60 -17.33
CA LEU A 74 15.36 0.16 -16.08
C LEU A 74 16.41 1.27 -16.05
N SER A 75 17.62 1.00 -16.54
CA SER A 75 18.70 2.00 -16.64
C SER A 75 18.34 3.10 -17.63
N LYS A 76 17.69 2.74 -18.74
CA LYS A 76 17.16 3.70 -19.73
C LYS A 76 16.06 4.55 -19.12
N LEU A 77 15.12 3.97 -18.38
CA LEU A 77 14.07 4.70 -17.68
C LEU A 77 14.65 5.71 -16.68
N LYS A 78 15.65 5.31 -15.89
CA LYS A 78 16.38 6.23 -15.00
C LYS A 78 17.03 7.38 -15.77
N HIS A 79 17.68 7.10 -16.89
CA HIS A 79 18.30 8.12 -17.74
C HIS A 79 17.26 9.08 -18.32
N GLU A 80 16.12 8.58 -18.84
CA GLU A 80 15.03 9.40 -19.36
C GLU A 80 14.53 10.39 -18.31
N MET A 81 14.36 9.94 -17.07
CA MET A 81 13.91 10.75 -15.96
C MET A 81 14.92 11.85 -15.59
N VAL A 82 16.17 11.47 -15.35
CA VAL A 82 17.23 12.41 -14.92
C VAL A 82 17.52 13.46 -15.99
N THR A 83 17.35 13.11 -17.28
CA THR A 83 17.61 14.03 -18.40
C THR A 83 16.35 14.71 -18.95
N ASP A 84 15.24 14.67 -18.21
CA ASP A 84 13.98 15.34 -18.53
C ASP A 84 13.45 14.99 -19.94
N LYS A 85 13.42 13.70 -20.27
CA LYS A 85 12.84 13.26 -21.54
C LYS A 85 11.31 13.33 -21.52
N PRO A 86 10.65 13.42 -22.69
CA PRO A 86 9.19 13.29 -22.76
C PRO A 86 8.69 11.96 -22.19
N LEU A 87 7.51 11.98 -21.55
CA LEU A 87 6.81 10.76 -21.19
C LEU A 87 6.36 10.03 -22.46
N THR A 88 6.68 8.74 -22.55
CA THR A 88 6.35 7.92 -23.71
C THR A 88 5.10 7.08 -23.46
N PRO A 89 4.29 6.78 -24.49
CA PRO A 89 3.18 5.85 -24.34
C PRO A 89 3.62 4.50 -23.78
N LEU A 90 2.76 3.89 -22.97
CA LEU A 90 2.93 2.52 -22.48
C LEU A 90 2.63 1.54 -23.61
N GLU A 91 3.44 0.49 -23.70
CA GLU A 91 3.20 -0.63 -24.60
C GLU A 91 2.32 -1.69 -23.90
N ASP A 92 1.60 -2.49 -24.69
CA ASP A 92 0.77 -3.55 -24.13
C ASP A 92 1.61 -4.58 -23.38
N ASP A 93 1.20 -4.88 -22.15
CA ASP A 93 1.84 -5.82 -21.25
C ASP A 93 0.85 -6.83 -20.62
N GLY A 94 -0.35 -6.90 -21.18
CA GLY A 94 -1.42 -7.78 -20.73
C GLY A 94 -2.16 -7.32 -19.45
N LEU A 95 -1.80 -6.16 -18.86
CA LEU A 95 -2.52 -5.62 -17.71
C LEU A 95 -3.86 -4.95 -18.08
N GLY A 96 -4.04 -4.58 -19.36
CA GLY A 96 -5.31 -4.10 -19.92
C GLY A 96 -5.65 -2.64 -19.62
N ASP A 97 -4.74 -1.87 -19.00
CA ASP A 97 -4.93 -0.46 -18.62
C ASP A 97 -4.06 0.52 -19.42
N THR A 98 -3.19 0.03 -20.30
CA THR A 98 -2.24 0.86 -21.06
C THR A 98 -2.93 1.91 -21.92
N HIS A 99 -4.09 1.58 -22.51
CA HIS A 99 -4.87 2.54 -23.28
C HIS A 99 -5.41 3.68 -22.40
N VAL A 100 -5.85 3.38 -21.19
CA VAL A 100 -6.32 4.41 -20.22
C VAL A 100 -5.19 5.38 -19.88
N TRP A 101 -4.00 4.85 -19.59
CA TRP A 101 -2.80 5.65 -19.31
C TRP A 101 -2.41 6.54 -20.51
N ASN A 102 -2.39 5.97 -21.70
CA ASN A 102 -1.98 6.67 -22.91
C ASN A 102 -2.97 7.79 -23.29
N ASP A 103 -4.28 7.51 -23.23
CA ASP A 103 -5.32 8.49 -23.45
C ASP A 103 -5.26 9.63 -22.44
N TRP A 104 -5.02 9.30 -21.16
CA TRP A 104 -4.90 10.28 -20.08
C TRP A 104 -3.68 11.18 -20.25
N LEU A 105 -2.50 10.62 -20.57
CA LEU A 105 -1.29 11.38 -20.84
C LEU A 105 -1.47 12.29 -22.06
N GLN A 106 -2.04 11.77 -23.15
CA GLN A 106 -2.28 12.54 -24.35
C GLN A 106 -3.29 13.68 -24.13
N LYS A 107 -4.36 13.43 -23.38
CA LYS A 107 -5.44 14.40 -23.12
C LYS A 107 -4.98 15.54 -22.22
N PHE A 108 -4.25 15.24 -21.14
CA PHE A 108 -3.95 16.21 -20.09
C PHE A 108 -2.50 16.72 -20.10
N PHE A 109 -1.58 15.97 -20.67
CA PHE A 109 -0.14 16.29 -20.67
C PHE A 109 0.51 16.05 -22.03
N PRO A 110 -0.05 16.61 -23.14
CA PRO A 110 0.51 16.41 -24.48
C PRO A 110 1.92 16.98 -24.56
N GLY A 111 2.90 16.12 -24.84
CA GLY A 111 4.33 16.49 -24.88
C GLY A 111 4.94 16.73 -23.49
N GLY A 112 4.26 16.32 -22.42
CA GLY A 112 4.77 16.41 -21.05
C GLY A 112 6.07 15.66 -20.85
N THR A 113 6.99 16.23 -20.06
CA THR A 113 8.25 15.64 -19.67
C THR A 113 8.22 15.28 -18.18
N TRP A 114 9.22 14.60 -17.68
CA TRP A 114 9.34 14.26 -16.26
C TRP A 114 9.28 15.52 -15.36
N TYR A 115 9.86 16.64 -15.79
CA TYR A 115 9.91 17.86 -14.98
C TYR A 115 8.73 18.80 -15.22
N THR A 116 8.01 18.65 -16.32
CA THR A 116 6.84 19.49 -16.63
C THR A 116 5.51 18.85 -16.29
N THR A 117 5.51 17.58 -15.90
CA THR A 117 4.31 16.84 -15.49
C THR A 117 4.16 16.88 -13.96
N PRO A 118 2.95 16.97 -13.41
CA PRO A 118 2.73 17.01 -11.96
C PRO A 118 3.24 15.77 -11.25
N PHE A 119 3.68 15.95 -9.98
CA PHE A 119 4.32 14.96 -9.13
C PHE A 119 3.62 13.59 -9.14
N LEU A 120 2.36 13.52 -8.75
CA LEU A 120 1.64 12.24 -8.69
C LEU A 120 1.49 11.59 -10.06
N THR A 121 1.42 12.37 -11.13
CA THR A 121 1.33 11.84 -12.49
C THR A 121 2.60 11.11 -12.90
N TRP A 122 3.76 11.77 -12.81
CA TRP A 122 5.00 11.15 -13.26
C TRP A 122 5.47 10.04 -12.30
N GLU A 123 5.19 10.14 -11.00
CA GLU A 123 5.61 9.10 -10.05
C GLU A 123 4.78 7.82 -10.25
N THR A 124 3.46 7.92 -10.35
CA THR A 124 2.61 6.77 -10.68
C THR A 124 2.93 6.19 -12.06
N TYR A 125 3.18 7.04 -13.05
CA TYR A 125 3.62 6.61 -14.38
C TYR A 125 4.96 5.87 -14.33
N MET A 126 5.91 6.31 -13.51
CA MET A 126 7.19 5.61 -13.32
C MET A 126 6.97 4.18 -12.83
N TYR A 127 6.20 3.99 -11.75
CA TYR A 127 5.91 2.64 -11.25
C TYR A 127 5.17 1.79 -12.29
N ARG A 128 4.27 2.40 -13.05
CA ARG A 128 3.58 1.71 -14.14
C ARG A 128 4.52 1.32 -15.29
N ARG A 129 5.53 2.15 -15.59
CA ARG A 129 6.61 1.82 -16.56
C ARG A 129 7.47 0.68 -16.06
N ILE A 130 7.84 0.67 -14.79
CA ILE A 130 8.60 -0.45 -14.18
C ILE A 130 7.78 -1.74 -14.27
N ALA A 131 6.51 -1.71 -13.87
CA ALA A 131 5.63 -2.87 -13.99
C ALA A 131 5.53 -3.40 -15.43
N MET A 132 5.41 -2.52 -16.43
CA MET A 132 5.39 -2.88 -17.84
C MET A 132 6.67 -3.60 -18.27
N ILE A 133 7.83 -3.13 -17.84
CA ILE A 133 9.13 -3.73 -18.16
C ILE A 133 9.19 -5.19 -17.68
N PHE A 134 8.76 -5.45 -16.43
CA PHE A 134 8.74 -6.81 -15.89
C PHE A 134 7.65 -7.67 -16.50
N LYS A 135 6.43 -7.16 -16.66
CA LYS A 135 5.27 -7.92 -17.18
C LYS A 135 5.46 -8.44 -18.60
N ARG A 136 6.30 -7.83 -19.40
CA ARG A 136 6.63 -8.26 -20.77
C ARG A 136 7.66 -9.39 -20.82
N SER A 137 8.25 -9.79 -19.70
CA SER A 137 9.19 -10.92 -19.65
C SER A 137 8.45 -12.24 -19.42
N GLU A 138 9.07 -13.34 -19.82
CA GLU A 138 8.58 -14.70 -19.58
C GLU A 138 8.93 -15.18 -18.17
N HIS A 139 10.17 -14.96 -17.73
CA HIS A 139 10.70 -15.50 -16.48
C HIS A 139 10.52 -14.57 -15.27
N TRP A 140 10.35 -13.25 -15.49
CA TRP A 140 10.37 -12.25 -14.44
C TRP A 140 9.03 -11.48 -14.28
N ASN A 141 7.97 -11.90 -14.97
CA ASN A 141 6.69 -11.18 -14.99
C ASN A 141 5.97 -11.10 -13.63
N SER A 142 6.32 -11.96 -12.69
CA SER A 142 5.78 -11.96 -11.32
C SER A 142 6.78 -11.47 -10.27
N PHE A 143 7.99 -11.04 -10.68
CA PHE A 143 9.02 -10.60 -9.74
C PHE A 143 8.61 -9.31 -9.02
N ASP A 144 8.51 -9.37 -7.68
CA ASP A 144 8.36 -8.18 -6.84
C ASP A 144 9.74 -7.70 -6.37
N PHE A 145 10.20 -6.63 -6.98
CA PHE A 145 11.51 -6.03 -6.72
C PHE A 145 11.61 -5.33 -5.34
N PHE A 146 10.51 -5.23 -4.59
CA PHE A 146 10.47 -4.69 -3.23
C PHE A 146 10.30 -5.77 -2.16
N PHE A 147 9.91 -6.99 -2.55
CA PHE A 147 9.52 -8.05 -1.63
C PHE A 147 10.60 -8.36 -0.57
N ALA A 148 11.86 -8.52 -0.98
CA ALA A 148 12.94 -8.85 -0.06
C ALA A 148 13.10 -7.83 1.08
N LYS A 149 12.92 -6.53 0.77
CA LYS A 149 12.99 -5.45 1.76
C LYS A 149 11.78 -5.47 2.70
N LYS A 150 10.57 -5.68 2.15
CA LYS A 150 9.32 -5.80 2.92
C LYS A 150 9.39 -7.00 3.88
N GLU A 151 9.82 -8.15 3.37
CA GLU A 151 10.01 -9.39 4.14
C GLU A 151 11.01 -9.21 5.29
N ALA A 152 12.19 -8.67 5.00
CA ALA A 152 13.24 -8.46 6.00
C ALA A 152 12.76 -7.54 7.15
N THR A 153 12.07 -6.46 6.82
CA THR A 153 11.50 -5.52 7.80
C THR A 153 10.48 -6.21 8.70
N PHE A 154 9.58 -7.00 8.14
CA PHE A 154 8.57 -7.71 8.92
C PHE A 154 9.19 -8.80 9.81
N LYS A 155 10.13 -9.60 9.28
CA LYS A 155 10.86 -10.62 10.05
C LYS A 155 11.63 -10.03 11.23
N ALA A 156 12.21 -8.84 11.08
CA ALA A 156 12.89 -8.15 12.17
C ALA A 156 11.93 -7.77 13.33
N SER A 157 10.64 -7.66 13.04
CA SER A 157 9.59 -7.27 13.99
C SER A 157 8.85 -8.46 14.64
N LYS A 158 9.29 -9.68 14.41
CA LYS A 158 8.64 -10.93 14.84
C LYS A 158 8.11 -10.93 16.27
N VAL A 159 8.89 -10.46 17.25
CA VAL A 159 8.49 -10.43 18.67
C VAL A 159 7.30 -9.48 18.88
N ALA A 160 7.32 -8.32 18.21
CA ALA A 160 6.22 -7.36 18.28
C ALA A 160 4.95 -7.91 17.60
N VAL A 161 5.11 -8.57 16.45
CA VAL A 161 4.01 -9.26 15.74
C VAL A 161 3.33 -10.28 16.65
N ALA A 162 4.10 -11.16 17.29
CA ALA A 162 3.54 -12.19 18.18
C ALA A 162 2.79 -11.59 19.38
N LYS A 163 3.33 -10.54 19.99
CA LYS A 163 2.67 -9.83 21.11
C LYS A 163 1.37 -9.17 20.66
N LEU A 164 1.37 -8.52 19.49
CA LEU A 164 0.18 -7.87 18.95
C LEU A 164 -0.92 -8.88 18.63
N CYS A 165 -0.61 -9.98 17.96
CA CYS A 165 -1.58 -11.04 17.67
C CYS A 165 -2.21 -11.59 18.95
N LYS A 166 -1.37 -11.89 19.96
CA LYS A 166 -1.85 -12.36 21.26
C LYS A 166 -2.80 -11.35 21.91
N ARG A 167 -2.42 -10.07 21.95
CA ARG A 167 -3.24 -9.02 22.56
C ARG A 167 -4.58 -8.83 21.86
N VAL A 168 -4.60 -8.85 20.52
CA VAL A 168 -5.87 -8.73 19.75
C VAL A 168 -6.75 -9.96 19.94
N ASP A 169 -6.16 -11.16 20.10
CA ASP A 169 -6.94 -12.36 20.42
C ASP A 169 -7.57 -12.27 21.84
N GLU A 170 -6.81 -11.80 22.84
CA GLU A 170 -7.32 -11.52 24.18
C GLU A 170 -8.46 -10.50 24.14
N LEU A 171 -8.28 -9.36 23.48
CA LEU A 171 -9.30 -8.33 23.27
C LEU A 171 -10.56 -8.91 22.62
N THR A 172 -10.39 -9.75 21.59
CA THR A 172 -11.49 -10.40 20.90
C THR A 172 -12.29 -11.30 21.85
N ASN A 173 -11.59 -12.09 22.66
CA ASN A 173 -12.22 -12.97 23.65
C ASN A 173 -12.94 -12.17 24.75
N GLU A 174 -12.37 -11.06 25.20
CA GLU A 174 -13.02 -10.12 26.14
C GLU A 174 -14.33 -9.54 25.56
N CYS A 175 -14.34 -9.17 24.26
CA CYS A 175 -15.54 -8.71 23.57
C CYS A 175 -16.59 -9.82 23.42
N LEU A 176 -16.18 -11.04 23.09
CA LEU A 176 -17.08 -12.19 22.97
C LEU A 176 -17.68 -12.60 24.32
N GLY A 177 -16.95 -12.43 25.42
CA GLY A 177 -17.43 -12.68 26.78
C GLY A 177 -18.50 -11.69 27.27
N ASP A 178 -18.63 -10.54 26.58
CA ASP A 178 -19.56 -9.46 26.94
C ASP A 178 -20.14 -8.80 25.67
N ILE A 179 -20.67 -9.62 24.79
CA ILE A 179 -21.13 -9.22 23.45
C ILE A 179 -22.30 -8.24 23.46
N GLU A 180 -23.04 -8.17 24.55
CA GLU A 180 -24.14 -7.22 24.74
C GLU A 180 -23.65 -5.81 25.12
N ASN A 181 -22.38 -5.66 25.48
CA ASN A 181 -21.77 -4.40 25.86
C ASN A 181 -21.33 -3.61 24.62
N THR A 182 -22.30 -2.90 24.03
CA THR A 182 -22.07 -2.10 22.81
C THR A 182 -20.98 -1.04 22.98
N THR A 183 -20.83 -0.49 24.19
CA THR A 183 -19.78 0.48 24.53
C THR A 183 -18.39 -0.16 24.41
N LYS A 184 -18.21 -1.36 24.96
CA LYS A 184 -16.95 -2.10 24.87
C LYS A 184 -16.60 -2.46 23.42
N LEU A 185 -17.59 -2.91 22.65
CA LEU A 185 -17.41 -3.22 21.24
C LEU A 185 -17.04 -1.97 20.42
N HIS A 186 -17.68 -0.82 20.71
CA HIS A 186 -17.34 0.45 20.06
C HIS A 186 -15.90 0.85 20.34
N VAL A 187 -15.49 0.86 21.60
CA VAL A 187 -14.11 1.21 21.99
C VAL A 187 -13.10 0.27 21.28
N ALA A 188 -13.33 -1.03 21.32
CA ALA A 188 -12.46 -2.01 20.67
C ALA A 188 -12.36 -1.78 19.15
N PHE A 189 -13.50 -1.49 18.51
CA PHE A 189 -13.52 -1.19 17.07
C PHE A 189 -12.69 0.06 16.73
N ILE A 190 -12.91 1.17 17.45
CA ILE A 190 -12.20 2.42 17.21
C ILE A 190 -10.69 2.25 17.41
N GLU A 191 -10.26 1.54 18.45
CA GLU A 191 -8.85 1.26 18.71
C GLU A 191 -8.23 0.40 17.58
N LEU A 192 -8.91 -0.65 17.15
CA LEU A 192 -8.44 -1.50 16.04
C LEU A 192 -8.37 -0.73 14.72
N LEU A 193 -9.38 0.10 14.43
CA LEU A 193 -9.41 0.94 13.22
C LEU A 193 -8.28 1.97 13.23
N GLN A 194 -8.04 2.63 14.36
CA GLN A 194 -6.95 3.58 14.50
C GLN A 194 -5.58 2.89 14.44
N ALA A 195 -5.46 1.69 15.00
CA ALA A 195 -4.24 0.91 14.89
C ALA A 195 -3.93 0.54 13.44
N SER A 196 -4.93 0.11 12.65
CA SER A 196 -4.79 -0.11 11.22
C SER A 196 -4.31 1.16 10.50
N LEU A 197 -4.95 2.31 10.75
CA LEU A 197 -4.58 3.61 10.17
C LEU A 197 -3.14 4.04 10.49
N TRP A 198 -2.65 3.71 11.70
CA TRP A 198 -1.30 4.07 12.16
C TRP A 198 -0.32 2.89 12.17
N GLY A 199 -0.59 1.85 11.38
CA GLY A 199 0.13 0.58 11.38
C GLY A 199 1.66 0.67 11.37
N ASN A 200 2.21 1.62 10.63
CA ASN A 200 3.66 1.85 10.57
C ASN A 200 4.23 2.57 11.82
N GLN A 201 3.39 3.10 12.68
CA GLN A 201 3.78 3.85 13.88
C GLN A 201 3.22 3.23 15.17
N THR A 202 2.60 2.06 15.10
CA THR A 202 1.87 1.45 16.23
C THR A 202 2.82 1.00 17.33
N ASP A 203 2.61 1.53 18.52
CA ASP A 203 3.16 1.01 19.78
C ASP A 203 2.19 -0.02 20.36
N LEU A 204 2.72 -1.10 20.96
CA LEU A 204 1.95 -2.12 21.67
C LEU A 204 1.13 -1.57 22.85
N SER A 205 1.46 -0.38 23.34
CA SER A 205 0.71 0.35 24.36
C SER A 205 -0.68 0.81 23.87
N MET A 206 -0.97 0.76 22.59
CA MET A 206 -2.27 1.15 22.03
C MET A 206 -3.40 0.16 22.35
N PHE A 207 -3.10 -1.04 22.82
CA PHE A 207 -4.09 -2.06 23.19
C PHE A 207 -4.04 -2.38 24.68
N PRO A 208 -4.50 -1.47 25.57
CA PRO A 208 -4.57 -1.73 27.00
C PRO A 208 -5.68 -2.75 27.32
N ASP A 209 -5.61 -3.32 28.52
CA ASP A 209 -6.70 -4.15 29.03
C ASP A 209 -8.01 -3.32 29.13
N LEU A 210 -9.12 -3.87 28.65
CA LEU A 210 -10.41 -3.19 28.63
C LEU A 210 -11.21 -3.48 29.93
N ASP A 211 -10.69 -3.06 31.08
CA ASP A 211 -11.50 -2.94 32.30
C ASP A 211 -12.44 -1.72 32.23
N SER A 212 -13.40 -1.65 33.16
CA SER A 212 -14.41 -0.58 33.15
C SER A 212 -13.80 0.83 33.21
N ALA A 213 -12.74 1.01 34.00
CA ALA A 213 -12.07 2.32 34.14
C ALA A 213 -11.37 2.71 32.82
N LYS A 214 -10.75 1.74 32.17
CA LYS A 214 -10.07 1.96 30.89
C LYS A 214 -11.05 2.25 29.75
N ILE A 215 -12.18 1.55 29.72
CA ILE A 215 -13.26 1.85 28.75
C ILE A 215 -13.75 3.27 28.92
N GLU A 216 -13.98 3.73 30.17
CA GLU A 216 -14.42 5.11 30.43
C GLU A 216 -13.36 6.15 29.98
N GLU A 217 -12.07 5.90 30.28
CA GLU A 217 -10.97 6.75 29.83
C GLU A 217 -10.90 6.83 28.29
N MET A 218 -10.97 5.69 27.60
CA MET A 218 -10.92 5.63 26.15
C MET A 218 -12.13 6.29 25.50
N GLN A 219 -13.33 6.10 26.04
CA GLN A 219 -14.51 6.84 25.60
C GLN A 219 -14.37 8.36 25.77
N ALA A 220 -13.79 8.80 26.89
CA ALA A 220 -13.53 10.22 27.11
C ALA A 220 -12.55 10.77 26.08
N ARG A 221 -11.48 10.01 25.75
CA ARG A 221 -10.52 10.38 24.69
C ARG A 221 -11.15 10.42 23.30
N ILE A 222 -11.97 9.43 22.93
CA ILE A 222 -12.72 9.42 21.67
C ILE A 222 -13.63 10.66 21.61
N SER A 223 -14.39 10.93 22.68
CA SER A 223 -15.33 12.05 22.75
C SER A 223 -14.63 13.41 22.75
N SER A 224 -13.44 13.52 23.34
CA SER A 224 -12.64 14.78 23.32
C SER A 224 -12.03 15.09 21.95
N GLY A 225 -11.97 14.12 21.05
CA GLY A 225 -11.30 14.27 19.75
C GLY A 225 -9.77 14.36 19.84
N GLU A 226 -9.17 14.00 20.96
CA GLU A 226 -7.71 14.10 21.20
C GLU A 226 -6.93 13.29 20.16
N ASN A 227 -7.43 12.10 19.78
CA ASN A 227 -6.84 11.25 18.75
C ASN A 227 -7.06 11.79 17.31
N ASN A 228 -7.96 12.77 17.14
CA ASN A 228 -8.34 13.29 15.82
C ASN A 228 -7.39 14.35 15.28
N ALA A 229 -6.55 14.95 16.12
CA ALA A 229 -5.71 16.10 15.76
C ALA A 229 -4.74 15.85 14.60
N LYS A 230 -4.44 14.57 14.30
CA LYS A 230 -3.53 14.17 13.22
C LYS A 230 -4.23 13.43 12.07
N ILE A 231 -5.55 13.27 12.13
CA ILE A 231 -6.35 12.63 11.09
C ILE A 231 -7.02 13.72 10.25
N VAL A 232 -6.67 13.79 8.97
CA VAL A 232 -7.14 14.85 8.06
C VAL A 232 -8.67 14.76 7.85
N SER A 233 -9.21 13.56 7.70
CA SER A 233 -10.65 13.30 7.62
C SER A 233 -10.96 12.07 8.46
N ASN A 234 -11.72 12.24 9.52
CA ASN A 234 -12.07 11.17 10.45
C ASN A 234 -13.56 10.85 10.37
N ASP A 235 -13.88 9.72 9.79
CA ASP A 235 -15.22 9.16 9.72
C ASP A 235 -15.41 7.91 10.61
N SER A 236 -14.52 7.67 11.58
CA SER A 236 -14.54 6.46 12.42
C SER A 236 -15.88 6.20 13.09
N GLU A 237 -16.53 7.26 13.63
CA GLU A 237 -17.84 7.14 14.25
C GLU A 237 -18.93 6.76 13.24
N LYS A 238 -18.91 7.35 12.05
CA LYS A 238 -19.88 7.00 10.98
C LYS A 238 -19.69 5.56 10.50
N ILE A 239 -18.42 5.11 10.45
CA ILE A 239 -18.11 3.72 10.10
C ILE A 239 -18.67 2.80 11.18
N TRP A 240 -18.49 3.15 12.45
CA TRP A 240 -19.07 2.40 13.58
C TRP A 240 -20.60 2.33 13.51
N GLU A 241 -21.27 3.47 13.26
CA GLU A 241 -22.72 3.51 13.10
C GLU A 241 -23.23 2.50 12.07
N ILE A 242 -22.47 2.29 10.98
CA ILE A 242 -22.80 1.31 9.94
C ILE A 242 -22.43 -0.10 10.40
N VAL A 243 -21.19 -0.31 10.83
CA VAL A 243 -20.64 -1.64 11.19
C VAL A 243 -21.46 -2.26 12.31
N SER A 244 -21.84 -1.49 13.34
CA SER A 244 -22.61 -1.98 14.48
C SER A 244 -24.01 -2.50 14.13
N THR A 245 -24.54 -2.13 12.97
CA THR A 245 -25.83 -2.65 12.46
C THR A 245 -25.70 -3.91 11.62
N LEU A 246 -24.48 -4.29 11.25
CA LEU A 246 -24.27 -5.49 10.44
C LEU A 246 -24.50 -6.76 11.25
N SER A 247 -25.06 -7.76 10.59
CA SER A 247 -25.21 -9.12 11.09
C SER A 247 -24.68 -10.08 10.02
N GLY A 248 -23.39 -10.35 10.06
CA GLY A 248 -22.73 -11.17 9.04
C GLY A 248 -22.61 -10.49 7.67
N GLY A 249 -22.36 -9.19 7.63
CA GLY A 249 -22.19 -8.41 6.42
C GLY A 249 -20.89 -8.73 5.66
N ARG A 250 -20.71 -8.06 4.51
CA ARG A 250 -19.43 -8.00 3.78
C ARG A 250 -18.73 -6.70 4.11
N VAL A 251 -17.43 -6.77 4.42
CA VAL A 251 -16.55 -5.62 4.59
C VAL A 251 -15.43 -5.70 3.56
N ASP A 252 -15.14 -4.62 2.89
CA ASP A 252 -14.05 -4.51 1.93
C ASP A 252 -12.97 -3.59 2.49
N ILE A 253 -11.71 -4.03 2.52
CA ILE A 253 -10.54 -3.27 2.97
C ILE A 253 -9.61 -3.06 1.78
N VAL A 254 -9.39 -1.80 1.41
CA VAL A 254 -8.41 -1.41 0.40
C VAL A 254 -7.06 -1.29 1.09
N LEU A 255 -6.13 -2.16 0.73
CA LEU A 255 -4.83 -2.24 1.37
C LEU A 255 -3.87 -1.15 0.85
N ASP A 256 -3.06 -0.63 1.76
CA ASP A 256 -1.97 0.29 1.43
C ASP A 256 -0.62 -0.36 1.72
N ASN A 257 -0.03 -0.24 2.89
CA ASN A 257 1.34 -0.71 3.15
C ASN A 257 1.40 -2.16 3.66
N SER A 258 2.42 -2.87 3.23
CA SER A 258 2.79 -4.18 3.77
C SER A 258 3.34 -4.10 5.21
N GLY A 259 3.65 -5.24 5.79
CA GLY A 259 4.24 -5.27 7.13
C GLY A 259 3.21 -5.08 8.25
N PHE A 260 3.46 -4.17 9.19
CA PHE A 260 2.60 -3.96 10.35
C PHE A 260 1.21 -3.43 10.00
N GLU A 261 1.08 -2.58 9.00
CA GLU A 261 -0.21 -2.04 8.57
C GLU A 261 -1.10 -3.16 8.02
N LEU A 262 -0.58 -3.97 7.11
CA LEU A 262 -1.29 -5.16 6.63
C LEU A 262 -1.67 -6.11 7.76
N LEU A 263 -0.77 -6.34 8.73
CA LEU A 263 -1.08 -7.16 9.90
C LEU A 263 -2.28 -6.61 10.67
N GLN A 264 -2.33 -5.30 10.88
CA GLN A 264 -3.40 -4.65 11.62
C GLN A 264 -4.73 -4.69 10.87
N ASP A 265 -4.71 -4.53 9.54
CA ASP A 265 -5.88 -4.74 8.69
C ASP A 265 -6.44 -6.17 8.83
N VAL A 266 -5.54 -7.16 8.84
CA VAL A 266 -5.92 -8.57 9.03
C VAL A 266 -6.47 -8.80 10.45
N LEU A 267 -5.91 -8.19 11.47
CA LEU A 267 -6.39 -8.29 12.86
C LEU A 267 -7.74 -7.59 13.06
N LEU A 268 -7.96 -6.43 12.45
CA LEU A 268 -9.27 -5.77 12.42
C LEU A 268 -10.31 -6.67 11.75
N ALA A 269 -9.96 -7.25 10.59
CA ALA A 269 -10.83 -8.19 9.88
C ALA A 269 -11.15 -9.43 10.72
N HIS A 270 -10.16 -9.99 11.41
CA HIS A 270 -10.35 -11.10 12.34
C HIS A 270 -11.37 -10.77 13.43
N TRP A 271 -11.22 -9.60 14.07
CA TRP A 271 -12.16 -9.14 15.08
C TRP A 271 -13.58 -8.99 14.54
N LEU A 272 -13.75 -8.32 13.40
CA LEU A 272 -15.06 -8.10 12.75
C LEU A 272 -15.78 -9.42 12.45
N VAL A 273 -15.04 -10.45 12.02
CA VAL A 273 -15.61 -11.78 11.75
C VAL A 273 -15.95 -12.50 13.05
N LYS A 274 -15.08 -12.44 14.06
CA LYS A 274 -15.28 -13.13 15.33
C LYS A 274 -16.46 -12.59 16.12
N VAL A 275 -16.64 -11.27 16.18
CA VAL A 275 -17.80 -10.66 16.87
C VAL A 275 -19.09 -10.72 16.04
N GLY A 276 -19.05 -11.19 14.80
CA GLY A 276 -20.21 -11.45 13.96
C GLY A 276 -20.71 -10.27 13.14
N TYR A 277 -20.01 -9.12 13.12
CA TYR A 277 -20.38 -8.02 12.24
C TYR A 277 -20.14 -8.35 10.77
N ALA A 278 -19.04 -9.02 10.44
CA ALA A 278 -18.75 -9.48 9.10
C ALA A 278 -18.79 -11.01 8.99
N LYS A 279 -19.38 -11.52 7.89
CA LYS A 279 -19.24 -12.92 7.47
C LYS A 279 -18.07 -13.08 6.50
N HIS A 280 -17.81 -12.05 5.70
CA HIS A 280 -16.75 -12.02 4.72
C HIS A 280 -16.03 -10.68 4.78
N VAL A 281 -14.69 -10.72 4.83
CA VAL A 281 -13.83 -9.56 4.59
C VAL A 281 -13.07 -9.80 3.29
N VAL A 282 -13.11 -8.82 2.39
CA VAL A 282 -12.44 -8.85 1.10
C VAL A 282 -11.31 -7.82 1.12
N PHE A 283 -10.09 -8.27 0.91
CA PHE A 283 -8.92 -7.42 0.84
C PHE A 283 -8.60 -7.08 -0.62
N HIS A 284 -8.23 -5.83 -0.87
CA HIS A 284 -7.92 -5.31 -2.19
C HIS A 284 -6.44 -4.87 -2.27
N PRO A 285 -5.50 -5.79 -2.54
CA PRO A 285 -4.10 -5.47 -2.73
C PRO A 285 -3.84 -4.84 -4.10
N LYS A 286 -2.65 -4.28 -4.27
CA LYS A 286 -2.17 -3.79 -5.57
C LYS A 286 -1.89 -4.95 -6.51
N ARG A 287 -2.16 -4.72 -7.79
CA ARG A 287 -1.96 -5.73 -8.84
C ARG A 287 -0.50 -5.92 -9.23
N VAL A 288 0.34 -4.95 -8.94
CA VAL A 288 1.77 -4.91 -9.24
C VAL A 288 2.51 -4.22 -8.09
N PRO A 289 3.83 -4.45 -7.92
CA PRO A 289 4.64 -3.71 -6.95
C PRO A 289 4.51 -2.20 -7.17
N TRP A 290 4.21 -1.47 -6.08
CA TRP A 290 3.82 -0.07 -6.14
C TRP A 290 4.35 0.68 -4.93
N TYR A 291 4.76 1.93 -5.08
CA TYR A 291 5.20 2.84 -4.01
C TYR A 291 6.09 2.20 -2.91
N VAL A 292 6.94 1.25 -3.27
CA VAL A 292 7.91 0.54 -2.41
C VAL A 292 7.26 -0.41 -1.40
N SER A 293 6.29 0.06 -0.62
CA SER A 293 5.70 -0.68 0.51
C SER A 293 4.29 -1.17 0.28
N ASP A 294 3.64 -0.79 -0.82
CA ASP A 294 2.24 -1.18 -1.08
C ASP A 294 2.08 -2.71 -1.16
N VAL A 295 0.96 -3.18 -0.63
CA VAL A 295 0.65 -4.62 -0.55
C VAL A 295 0.32 -5.18 -1.93
N THR A 296 1.05 -6.21 -2.32
CA THR A 296 0.70 -7.08 -3.46
C THR A 296 -0.04 -8.34 -2.99
N ASN A 297 -0.55 -9.14 -3.93
CA ASN A 297 -1.13 -10.45 -3.60
C ASN A 297 -0.09 -11.36 -2.92
N GLU A 298 1.14 -11.33 -3.39
CA GLU A 298 2.25 -12.12 -2.84
C GLU A 298 2.54 -11.73 -1.40
N ASP A 299 2.58 -10.44 -1.08
CA ASP A 299 2.76 -9.94 0.29
C ASP A 299 1.65 -10.44 1.22
N PHE A 300 0.40 -10.37 0.76
CA PHE A 300 -0.75 -10.82 1.55
C PHE A 300 -0.68 -12.32 1.86
N HIS A 301 -0.40 -13.14 0.86
CA HIS A 301 -0.26 -14.59 1.04
C HIS A 301 0.94 -14.91 1.92
N TRP A 302 2.09 -14.30 1.66
CA TRP A 302 3.29 -14.50 2.45
C TRP A 302 3.08 -14.16 3.93
N LEU A 303 2.43 -13.02 4.25
CA LEU A 303 2.12 -12.63 5.62
C LEU A 303 1.20 -13.66 6.29
N THR A 304 0.12 -14.03 5.65
CA THR A 304 -0.86 -14.97 6.22
C THR A 304 -0.28 -16.37 6.41
N ASP A 305 0.61 -16.83 5.53
CA ASP A 305 1.32 -18.10 5.65
C ASP A 305 2.40 -18.04 6.74
N SER A 306 3.10 -16.92 6.85
CA SER A 306 4.06 -16.68 7.94
C SER A 306 3.38 -16.73 9.30
N MET A 307 2.20 -16.13 9.45
CA MET A 307 1.44 -16.16 10.71
C MET A 307 0.97 -17.58 11.10
N ARG A 308 0.80 -18.49 10.13
CA ARG A 308 0.45 -19.89 10.38
C ARG A 308 1.66 -20.75 10.74
N ASN A 309 2.86 -20.26 10.48
CA ASN A 309 4.08 -21.02 10.71
C ASN A 309 4.52 -20.89 12.17
N PRO A 310 4.55 -22.01 12.96
CA PRO A 310 4.96 -21.96 14.36
C PRO A 310 6.43 -21.56 14.57
N HIS A 311 7.22 -21.52 13.51
CA HIS A 311 8.63 -21.12 13.53
C HIS A 311 8.86 -19.68 13.09
N PHE A 312 7.80 -18.98 12.69
CA PHE A 312 7.87 -17.56 12.35
C PHE A 312 8.16 -16.70 13.57
#